data_216ab799d16d6945ba84859fbb53e42f
#
_entry.id   216ab799d16d6945ba84859fbb53e42f
#
_cell.length_a   1.000
_cell.length_b   1.000
_cell.length_c   1.000
_cell.angle_alpha   90.00
_cell.angle_beta   90.00
_cell.angle_gamma   90.00
#
_symmetry.space_group_name_H-M   'P 1'
#
loop_
_entity.id
_entity.type
_entity.pdbx_description
1 polymer ?
#
loop_
_entity_poly.entity_id
_entity_poly.type
_entity_poly.pdbx_seq_one_letter_code
_entity_poly.pdbx_strand_id
1 'polypeptide(L)'
;VRLAQAGLLALVMGFAFGMIGRQALRSRVRISVAEATLCGIFGAVIGGGIASLLLGRPAEPAPLWAGLGAVIGTILVLLAVDRYAWLNRRPSKSARELIAQGESDTVEFKSTARYNLHSKQRDEKLEQVVVKTIAAFANSGGGVLLIGVSDAGEPLGLANDLQFMKVPDLDRYELWLRDVLTTSVGVLATADIRVGFEQIDGADVCVVRVPPSTRPVIVSLGKGKERSLYVRSGNSTRGLHVDEALSYSAKRWRSRTLRNSLR
;
A
#
# COMPACT_ATOMS: atom_id res chain seq x y z
N VAL A 1 45.23 15.68 7.86
CA VAL A 1 45.26 14.32 7.30
C VAL A 1 44.43 13.37 8.17
N ARG A 2 44.62 13.29 9.50
CA ARG A 2 43.91 12.35 10.42
C ARG A 2 42.39 12.58 10.47
N LEU A 3 41.95 13.84 10.47
CA LEU A 3 40.48 14.15 10.46
C LEU A 3 39.78 13.74 9.16
N ALA A 4 40.46 13.94 8.01
CA ALA A 4 39.91 13.51 6.71
C ALA A 4 39.82 11.98 6.59
N GLN A 5 40.80 11.25 7.12
CA GLN A 5 40.82 9.80 7.15
C GLN A 5 39.73 9.24 8.08
N ALA A 6 39.51 9.84 9.26
CA ALA A 6 38.45 9.47 10.18
C ALA A 6 37.06 9.72 9.57
N GLY A 7 36.86 10.83 8.86
CA GLY A 7 35.61 11.13 8.16
C GLY A 7 35.32 10.16 7.02
N LEU A 8 36.32 9.78 6.23
CA LEU A 8 36.18 8.81 5.15
C LEU A 8 35.82 7.41 5.72
N LEU A 9 36.50 7.00 6.80
CA LEU A 9 36.21 5.73 7.47
C LEU A 9 34.76 5.68 8.03
N ALA A 10 34.32 6.77 8.66
CA ALA A 10 32.95 6.89 9.16
C ALA A 10 31.90 6.80 8.03
N LEU A 11 32.17 7.41 6.88
CA LEU A 11 31.30 7.30 5.70
C LEU A 11 31.22 5.87 5.15
N VAL A 12 32.38 5.20 5.00
CA VAL A 12 32.44 3.82 4.50
C VAL A 12 31.74 2.87 5.45
N MET A 13 31.99 2.99 6.76
CA MET A 13 31.35 2.17 7.80
C MET A 13 29.84 2.45 7.87
N GLY A 14 29.44 3.72 7.84
CA GLY A 14 28.02 4.11 7.82
C GLY A 14 27.29 3.56 6.62
N PHE A 15 27.91 3.58 5.43
CA PHE A 15 27.36 2.97 4.24
C PHE A 15 27.22 1.45 4.38
N ALA A 16 28.26 0.76 4.84
CA ALA A 16 28.24 -0.70 4.99
C ALA A 16 27.17 -1.15 6.00
N PHE A 17 27.10 -0.54 7.17
CA PHE A 17 26.10 -0.88 8.20
C PHE A 17 24.68 -0.47 7.79
N GLY A 18 24.51 0.68 7.12
CA GLY A 18 23.25 1.10 6.56
C GLY A 18 22.71 0.10 5.53
N MET A 19 23.58 -0.43 4.67
CA MET A 19 23.22 -1.45 3.67
C MET A 19 22.85 -2.78 4.31
N ILE A 20 23.56 -3.23 5.33
CA ILE A 20 23.23 -4.45 6.10
C ILE A 20 21.86 -4.27 6.78
N GLY A 21 21.63 -3.15 7.45
CA GLY A 21 20.35 -2.84 8.08
C GLY A 21 19.20 -2.76 7.08
N ARG A 22 19.41 -2.15 5.91
CA ARG A 22 18.45 -2.13 4.81
C ARG A 22 18.10 -3.53 4.32
N GLN A 23 19.07 -4.41 4.19
CA GLN A 23 18.86 -5.80 3.77
C GLN A 23 18.05 -6.57 4.82
N ALA A 24 18.39 -6.43 6.10
CA ALA A 24 17.72 -7.09 7.21
C ALA A 24 16.25 -6.64 7.37
N LEU A 25 15.96 -5.36 7.12
CA LEU A 25 14.62 -4.76 7.26
C LEU A 25 13.84 -4.65 5.95
N ARG A 26 14.36 -5.20 4.84
CA ARG A 26 13.78 -5.09 3.51
C ARG A 26 12.31 -5.53 3.42
N SER A 27 11.91 -6.47 4.25
CA SER A 27 10.52 -6.97 4.34
C SER A 27 9.58 -6.06 5.13
N ARG A 28 10.12 -5.20 6.01
CA ARG A 28 9.33 -4.36 6.93
C ARG A 28 9.29 -2.90 6.53
N VAL A 29 10.41 -2.34 6.07
CA VAL A 29 10.55 -0.91 5.79
C VAL A 29 11.20 -0.70 4.42
N ARG A 30 10.60 0.13 3.56
CA ARG A 30 11.19 0.55 2.30
C ARG A 30 12.03 1.80 2.53
N ILE A 31 13.31 1.61 2.79
CA ILE A 31 14.30 2.68 3.00
C ILE A 31 15.15 2.81 1.73
N SER A 32 15.38 4.04 1.27
CA SER A 32 16.32 4.34 0.16
C SER A 32 17.76 4.09 0.59
N VAL A 33 18.68 3.97 -0.38
CA VAL A 33 20.12 3.81 -0.09
C VAL A 33 20.65 5.01 0.70
N ALA A 34 20.23 6.23 0.33
CA ALA A 34 20.66 7.46 1.01
C ALA A 34 20.17 7.51 2.48
N GLU A 35 18.91 7.17 2.74
CA GLU A 35 18.37 7.11 4.09
C GLU A 35 19.06 6.03 4.94
N ALA A 36 19.32 4.86 4.36
CA ALA A 36 20.06 3.79 5.05
C ALA A 36 21.49 4.21 5.39
N THR A 37 22.18 4.90 4.48
CA THR A 37 23.52 5.41 4.70
C THR A 37 23.53 6.47 5.80
N LEU A 38 22.59 7.41 5.79
CA LEU A 38 22.44 8.42 6.84
C LEU A 38 22.18 7.76 8.21
N CYS A 39 21.26 6.78 8.29
CA CYS A 39 21.02 6.03 9.51
C CYS A 39 22.30 5.33 10.01
N GLY A 40 23.10 4.75 9.10
CA GLY A 40 24.37 4.12 9.45
C GLY A 40 25.40 5.11 9.99
N ILE A 41 25.52 6.31 9.39
CA ILE A 41 26.40 7.37 9.87
C ILE A 41 25.99 7.87 11.26
N PHE A 42 24.71 8.19 11.44
CA PHE A 42 24.16 8.61 12.72
C PHE A 42 24.34 7.54 13.79
N GLY A 43 24.05 6.27 13.45
CA GLY A 43 24.26 5.13 14.33
C GLY A 43 25.73 4.99 14.79
N ALA A 44 26.67 5.17 13.85
CA ALA A 44 28.11 5.12 14.14
C ALA A 44 28.55 6.25 15.08
N VAL A 45 28.07 7.46 14.86
CA VAL A 45 28.40 8.65 15.69
C VAL A 45 27.81 8.49 17.10
N ILE A 46 26.54 8.12 17.21
CA ILE A 46 25.85 7.94 18.49
C ILE A 46 26.48 6.76 19.27
N GLY A 47 26.65 5.60 18.60
CA GLY A 47 27.22 4.42 19.21
C GLY A 47 28.67 4.59 19.66
N GLY A 48 29.48 5.26 18.82
CA GLY A 48 30.86 5.63 19.16
C GLY A 48 30.93 6.62 20.33
N GLY A 49 30.05 7.61 20.36
CA GLY A 49 29.94 8.56 21.47
C GLY A 49 29.56 7.91 22.80
N ILE A 50 28.56 7.04 22.78
CA ILE A 50 28.12 6.28 23.99
C ILE A 50 29.23 5.34 24.47
N ALA A 51 29.90 4.63 23.55
CA ALA A 51 31.00 3.74 23.92
C ALA A 51 32.17 4.52 24.54
N SER A 52 32.52 5.69 24.01
CA SER A 52 33.54 6.59 24.57
C SER A 52 33.19 7.07 25.98
N LEU A 53 31.93 7.43 26.19
CA LEU A 53 31.41 7.89 27.50
C LEU A 53 31.44 6.77 28.55
N LEU A 54 31.00 5.56 28.20
CA LEU A 54 30.94 4.43 29.11
C LEU A 54 32.34 3.87 29.47
N LEU A 55 33.30 3.96 28.55
CA LEU A 55 34.65 3.46 28.76
C LEU A 55 35.60 4.47 29.37
N GLY A 56 35.16 5.72 29.56
CA GLY A 56 35.99 6.80 30.17
C GLY A 56 37.27 7.12 29.40
N ARG A 57 37.34 6.76 28.12
CA ARG A 57 38.52 6.99 27.25
C ARG A 57 38.17 7.99 26.15
N PRO A 58 39.06 8.98 25.85
CA PRO A 58 38.86 9.81 24.67
C PRO A 58 38.83 8.91 23.44
N ALA A 59 38.04 9.31 22.45
CA ALA A 59 37.76 8.56 21.21
C ALA A 59 39.02 8.35 20.34
N GLU A 60 40.03 7.68 20.88
CA GLU A 60 41.03 7.04 20.05
C GLU A 60 40.43 5.80 19.40
N PRO A 61 40.69 5.56 18.11
CA PRO A 61 40.02 4.49 17.39
C PRO A 61 40.48 3.11 17.91
N ALA A 62 39.83 2.64 18.96
CA ALA A 62 39.85 1.22 19.27
C ALA A 62 38.83 0.57 18.28
N PRO A 63 39.29 -0.05 17.19
CA PRO A 63 38.44 -0.35 16.03
C PRO A 63 37.29 -1.30 16.33
N LEU A 64 37.44 -2.15 17.32
CA LEU A 64 36.40 -3.12 17.70
C LEU A 64 35.20 -2.51 18.44
N TRP A 65 35.45 -1.61 19.39
CA TRP A 65 34.36 -1.02 20.20
C TRP A 65 33.60 0.07 19.45
N ALA A 66 34.28 0.83 18.60
CA ALA A 66 33.62 1.79 17.70
C ALA A 66 32.76 1.06 16.67
N GLY A 67 33.19 -0.10 16.17
CA GLY A 67 32.43 -0.94 15.26
C GLY A 67 31.17 -1.50 15.90
N LEU A 68 31.28 -2.06 17.12
CA LEU A 68 30.13 -2.57 17.89
C LEU A 68 29.13 -1.45 18.21
N GLY A 69 29.60 -0.29 18.65
CA GLY A 69 28.76 0.88 18.90
C GLY A 69 28.02 1.34 17.65
N ALA A 70 28.69 1.34 16.50
CA ALA A 70 28.08 1.69 15.22
C ALA A 70 26.97 0.70 14.82
N VAL A 71 27.18 -0.60 14.99
CA VAL A 71 26.18 -1.64 14.71
C VAL A 71 24.96 -1.46 15.61
N ILE A 72 25.19 -1.35 16.94
CA ILE A 72 24.11 -1.18 17.92
C ILE A 72 23.34 0.13 17.64
N GLY A 73 24.05 1.24 17.44
CA GLY A 73 23.43 2.52 17.12
C GLY A 73 22.60 2.49 15.84
N THR A 74 23.10 1.82 14.80
CA THR A 74 22.32 1.65 13.53
C THR A 74 21.05 0.83 13.78
N ILE A 75 21.14 -0.26 14.53
CA ILE A 75 19.96 -1.08 14.88
C ILE A 75 18.94 -0.25 15.67
N LEU A 76 19.38 0.53 16.65
CA LEU A 76 18.49 1.36 17.46
C LEU A 76 17.80 2.45 16.63
N VAL A 77 18.53 3.12 15.72
CA VAL A 77 17.95 4.11 14.80
C VAL A 77 16.90 3.45 13.89
N LEU A 78 17.21 2.28 13.34
CA LEU A 78 16.28 1.56 12.48
C LEU A 78 15.02 1.10 13.22
N LEU A 79 15.17 0.62 14.45
CA LEU A 79 14.02 0.28 15.33
C LEU A 79 13.19 1.52 15.68
N ALA A 80 13.86 2.65 15.94
CA ALA A 80 13.18 3.92 16.22
C ALA A 80 12.39 4.41 15.00
N VAL A 81 12.95 4.32 13.79
CA VAL A 81 12.26 4.66 12.54
C VAL A 81 11.06 3.74 12.29
N ASP A 82 11.21 2.42 12.48
CA ASP A 82 10.11 1.46 12.35
C ASP A 82 9.02 1.75 13.38
N ARG A 83 9.39 2.00 14.63
CA ARG A 83 8.46 2.36 15.72
C ARG A 83 7.74 3.68 15.44
N TYR A 84 8.47 4.69 14.98
CA TYR A 84 7.89 5.98 14.58
C TYR A 84 6.92 5.83 13.41
N ALA A 85 7.28 5.06 12.39
CA ALA A 85 6.39 4.75 11.27
C ALA A 85 5.15 3.98 11.73
N TRP A 86 5.28 3.07 12.69
CA TRP A 86 4.17 2.33 13.28
C TRP A 86 3.25 3.25 14.09
N LEU A 87 3.80 4.11 14.95
CA LEU A 87 3.03 5.07 15.75
C LEU A 87 2.28 6.11 14.89
N ASN A 88 2.88 6.52 13.76
CA ASN A 88 2.30 7.46 12.81
C ASN A 88 1.44 6.81 11.72
N ARG A 89 1.24 5.50 11.75
CA ARG A 89 0.23 4.86 10.91
C ARG A 89 -1.14 5.38 11.35
N ARG A 90 -1.70 6.26 10.54
CA ARG A 90 -3.09 6.69 10.77
C ARG A 90 -3.96 5.43 10.74
N PRO A 91 -4.78 5.19 11.78
CA PRO A 91 -5.75 4.10 11.71
C PRO A 91 -6.59 4.28 10.45
N SER A 92 -6.84 3.20 9.74
CA SER A 92 -7.72 3.26 8.57
C SER A 92 -9.11 3.65 9.07
N LYS A 93 -9.72 4.66 8.45
CA LYS A 93 -11.09 5.07 8.78
C LYS A 93 -12.02 3.85 8.74
N SER A 94 -12.93 3.76 9.68
CA SER A 94 -13.99 2.75 9.70
C SER A 94 -14.97 2.97 8.54
N ALA A 95 -15.73 1.95 8.17
CA ALA A 95 -16.76 2.10 7.16
C ALA A 95 -17.81 3.15 7.56
N ARG A 96 -18.17 3.22 8.84
CA ARG A 96 -19.08 4.25 9.37
C ARG A 96 -18.54 5.67 9.17
N GLU A 97 -17.26 5.90 9.43
CA GLU A 97 -16.62 7.21 9.18
C GLU A 97 -16.55 7.56 7.70
N LEU A 98 -16.33 6.57 6.83
CA LEU A 98 -16.31 6.76 5.37
C LEU A 98 -17.70 7.08 4.84
N ILE A 99 -18.75 6.39 5.33
CA ILE A 99 -20.14 6.67 4.98
C ILE A 99 -20.52 8.10 5.38
N ALA A 100 -20.16 8.52 6.59
CA ALA A 100 -20.44 9.88 7.05
C ALA A 100 -19.75 10.98 6.22
N GLN A 101 -18.64 10.67 5.54
CA GLN A 101 -17.95 11.61 4.65
C GLN A 101 -18.54 11.64 3.24
N GLY A 102 -19.27 10.61 2.85
CA GLY A 102 -19.83 10.45 1.50
C GLY A 102 -18.82 9.99 0.46
N GLU A 103 -19.30 9.82 -0.76
CA GLU A 103 -18.48 9.47 -1.92
C GLU A 103 -17.51 10.59 -2.30
N SER A 104 -16.35 10.20 -2.82
CA SER A 104 -15.28 11.12 -3.24
C SER A 104 -14.40 10.50 -4.32
N ASP A 105 -13.31 11.15 -4.66
CA ASP A 105 -12.27 10.60 -5.53
C ASP A 105 -11.60 9.33 -4.96
N THR A 106 -11.69 9.11 -3.63
CA THR A 106 -11.08 7.99 -2.91
C THR A 106 -12.08 7.09 -2.19
N VAL A 107 -13.37 7.40 -2.21
CA VAL A 107 -14.43 6.60 -1.60
C VAL A 107 -15.57 6.41 -2.58
N GLU A 108 -16.02 5.18 -2.72
CA GLU A 108 -17.15 4.81 -3.58
C GLU A 108 -18.08 3.85 -2.85
N PHE A 109 -19.39 3.99 -3.04
CA PHE A 109 -20.41 3.11 -2.51
C PHE A 109 -21.03 2.27 -3.63
N LYS A 110 -21.39 1.04 -3.30
CA LYS A 110 -22.20 0.16 -4.17
C LYS A 110 -23.18 -0.59 -3.33
N SER A 111 -24.45 -0.49 -3.71
CA SER A 111 -25.53 -1.19 -3.02
C SER A 111 -25.35 -2.70 -3.05
N THR A 112 -24.80 -3.23 -4.15
CA THR A 112 -24.56 -4.66 -4.37
C THR A 112 -23.37 -4.84 -5.32
N ALA A 113 -22.75 -6.02 -5.34
CA ALA A 113 -21.70 -6.37 -6.29
C ALA A 113 -22.19 -7.24 -7.44
N ARG A 114 -23.30 -7.95 -7.29
CA ARG A 114 -23.79 -8.93 -8.27
C ARG A 114 -25.30 -9.06 -8.36
N TYR A 115 -26.04 -8.52 -7.41
CA TYR A 115 -27.50 -8.55 -7.41
C TYR A 115 -28.07 -7.25 -7.97
N ASN A 116 -28.85 -7.36 -9.05
CA ASN A 116 -29.54 -6.21 -9.60
C ASN A 116 -30.86 -5.99 -8.84
N LEU A 117 -30.94 -4.87 -8.09
CA LEU A 117 -32.07 -4.53 -7.23
C LEU A 117 -33.40 -4.34 -8.03
N HIS A 118 -33.31 -3.96 -9.31
CA HIS A 118 -34.49 -3.76 -10.17
C HIS A 118 -35.00 -5.08 -10.77
N SER A 119 -34.10 -5.86 -11.40
CA SER A 119 -34.48 -7.12 -12.03
C SER A 119 -34.57 -8.28 -11.04
N LYS A 120 -34.08 -8.10 -9.81
CA LYS A 120 -34.01 -9.11 -8.75
C LYS A 120 -33.23 -10.37 -9.17
N GLN A 121 -32.24 -10.23 -10.02
CA GLN A 121 -31.42 -11.30 -10.57
C GLN A 121 -29.94 -11.00 -10.46
N ARG A 122 -29.11 -12.02 -10.63
CA ARG A 122 -27.68 -11.83 -10.79
C ARG A 122 -27.38 -11.06 -12.07
N ASP A 123 -26.50 -10.06 -11.99
CA ASP A 123 -26.07 -9.23 -13.11
C ASP A 123 -24.54 -9.11 -13.12
N GLU A 124 -23.89 -9.76 -14.08
CA GLU A 124 -22.44 -9.72 -14.24
C GLU A 124 -21.91 -8.31 -14.57
N LYS A 125 -22.76 -7.39 -15.04
CA LYS A 125 -22.36 -6.00 -15.27
C LYS A 125 -22.02 -5.30 -13.97
N LEU A 126 -22.66 -5.65 -12.85
CA LEU A 126 -22.34 -5.09 -11.53
C LEU A 126 -20.97 -5.60 -11.06
N GLU A 127 -20.67 -6.89 -11.27
CA GLU A 127 -19.33 -7.43 -10.98
C GLU A 127 -18.26 -6.67 -11.77
N GLN A 128 -18.52 -6.34 -13.05
CA GLN A 128 -17.61 -5.55 -13.88
C GLN A 128 -17.45 -4.11 -13.37
N VAL A 129 -18.50 -3.49 -12.83
CA VAL A 129 -18.43 -2.14 -12.23
C VAL A 129 -17.52 -2.16 -11.01
N VAL A 130 -17.67 -3.16 -10.13
CA VAL A 130 -16.79 -3.35 -8.96
C VAL A 130 -15.32 -3.47 -9.40
N VAL A 131 -15.03 -4.33 -10.37
CA VAL A 131 -13.67 -4.52 -10.91
C VAL A 131 -13.09 -3.22 -11.48
N LYS A 132 -13.87 -2.48 -12.28
CA LYS A 132 -13.44 -1.20 -12.88
C LYS A 132 -13.12 -0.16 -11.80
N THR A 133 -13.97 -0.05 -10.78
CA THR A 133 -13.77 0.88 -9.65
C THR A 133 -12.49 0.55 -8.88
N ILE A 134 -12.27 -0.73 -8.55
CA ILE A 134 -11.07 -1.19 -7.85
C ILE A 134 -9.81 -0.92 -8.69
N ALA A 135 -9.84 -1.23 -9.99
CA ALA A 135 -8.72 -0.95 -10.88
C ALA A 135 -8.46 0.55 -11.01
N ALA A 136 -9.52 1.36 -11.06
CA ALA A 136 -9.39 2.82 -11.12
C ALA A 136 -8.75 3.39 -9.85
N PHE A 137 -9.11 2.91 -8.67
CA PHE A 137 -8.43 3.26 -7.43
C PHE A 137 -6.95 2.87 -7.47
N ALA A 138 -6.62 1.63 -7.85
CA ALA A 138 -5.24 1.16 -7.96
C ALA A 138 -4.41 2.01 -8.95
N ASN A 139 -4.99 2.40 -10.08
CA ASN A 139 -4.35 3.24 -11.08
C ASN A 139 -4.30 4.72 -10.69
N SER A 140 -5.01 5.14 -9.66
CA SER A 140 -5.05 6.53 -9.16
C SER A 140 -4.37 6.65 -7.78
N GLY A 141 -4.93 7.40 -6.87
CA GLY A 141 -4.40 7.62 -5.51
C GLY A 141 -4.61 6.48 -4.52
N GLY A 142 -5.25 5.38 -4.95
CA GLY A 142 -5.85 4.38 -4.06
C GLY A 142 -7.26 4.81 -3.67
N GLY A 143 -7.92 3.99 -2.84
CA GLY A 143 -9.26 4.32 -2.36
C GLY A 143 -9.91 3.18 -1.60
N VAL A 144 -11.16 3.39 -1.22
CA VAL A 144 -11.99 2.42 -0.51
C VAL A 144 -13.33 2.28 -1.24
N LEU A 145 -13.68 1.05 -1.56
CA LEU A 145 -15.00 0.69 -2.06
C LEU A 145 -15.79 0.04 -0.93
N LEU A 146 -16.97 0.57 -0.63
CA LEU A 146 -17.94 -0.02 0.27
C LEU A 146 -19.03 -0.71 -0.54
N ILE A 147 -19.25 -2.01 -0.30
CA ILE A 147 -20.32 -2.80 -0.95
C ILE A 147 -21.34 -3.16 0.11
N GLY A 148 -22.61 -3.01 -0.22
CA GLY A 148 -23.72 -3.10 0.72
C GLY A 148 -24.12 -1.73 1.29
N VAL A 149 -23.80 -0.65 0.60
CA VAL A 149 -24.14 0.74 0.96
C VAL A 149 -24.81 1.41 -0.22
N SER A 150 -25.94 2.07 0.00
CA SER A 150 -26.63 2.85 -1.04
C SER A 150 -25.87 4.14 -1.39
N ASP A 151 -26.22 4.76 -2.50
CA ASP A 151 -25.65 6.07 -2.90
C ASP A 151 -25.98 7.18 -1.88
N ALA A 152 -27.04 7.00 -1.07
CA ALA A 152 -27.40 7.89 0.03
C ALA A 152 -26.60 7.63 1.32
N GLY A 153 -25.73 6.60 1.35
CA GLY A 153 -24.97 6.22 2.53
C GLY A 153 -25.75 5.32 3.50
N GLU A 154 -26.82 4.68 3.06
CA GLU A 154 -27.58 3.76 3.91
C GLU A 154 -26.94 2.36 3.88
N PRO A 155 -26.65 1.73 5.03
CA PRO A 155 -26.14 0.36 5.08
C PRO A 155 -27.25 -0.64 4.70
N LEU A 156 -27.14 -1.22 3.51
CA LEU A 156 -28.10 -2.23 2.99
C LEU A 156 -27.66 -3.65 3.32
N GLY A 157 -26.37 -3.86 3.55
CA GLY A 157 -25.77 -5.16 3.79
C GLY A 157 -25.63 -6.03 2.54
N LEU A 158 -25.09 -7.25 2.73
CA LEU A 158 -24.72 -8.18 1.67
C LEU A 158 -25.72 -9.29 1.43
N ALA A 159 -26.85 -9.34 2.14
CA ALA A 159 -27.81 -10.45 2.07
C ALA A 159 -28.23 -10.78 0.63
N ASN A 160 -28.45 -9.75 -0.20
CA ASN A 160 -28.82 -9.92 -1.60
C ASN A 160 -27.73 -10.56 -2.46
N ASP A 161 -26.47 -10.27 -2.17
CA ASP A 161 -25.35 -10.86 -2.89
C ASP A 161 -25.04 -12.28 -2.39
N LEU A 162 -25.16 -12.51 -1.07
CA LEU A 162 -24.89 -13.79 -0.42
C LEU A 162 -25.80 -14.92 -0.89
N GLN A 163 -27.05 -14.65 -1.30
CA GLN A 163 -27.97 -15.67 -1.82
C GLN A 163 -27.42 -16.42 -3.05
N PHE A 164 -26.42 -15.87 -3.75
CA PHE A 164 -25.77 -16.51 -4.90
C PHE A 164 -24.55 -17.34 -4.52
N MET A 165 -24.22 -17.41 -3.23
CA MET A 165 -23.16 -18.28 -2.73
C MET A 165 -23.74 -19.68 -2.43
N LYS A 166 -22.94 -20.74 -2.64
CA LYS A 166 -23.33 -22.11 -2.25
C LYS A 166 -23.61 -22.20 -0.74
N VAL A 167 -22.82 -21.50 0.04
CA VAL A 167 -23.01 -21.25 1.47
C VAL A 167 -23.02 -19.73 1.60
N PRO A 168 -24.13 -19.11 2.10
CA PRO A 168 -24.24 -17.65 2.18
C PRO A 168 -23.49 -17.11 3.40
N ASP A 169 -22.16 -17.12 3.34
CA ASP A 169 -21.26 -16.59 4.36
C ASP A 169 -20.26 -15.57 3.79
N LEU A 170 -19.67 -14.76 4.67
CA LEU A 170 -18.77 -13.69 4.32
C LEU A 170 -17.42 -14.20 3.79
N ASP A 171 -16.93 -15.35 4.27
CA ASP A 171 -15.68 -15.96 3.80
C ASP A 171 -15.82 -16.40 2.34
N ARG A 172 -16.96 -17.00 1.99
CA ARG A 172 -17.28 -17.36 0.60
C ARG A 172 -17.43 -16.16 -0.29
N TYR A 173 -17.99 -15.07 0.23
CA TYR A 173 -18.08 -13.81 -0.48
C TYR A 173 -16.68 -13.21 -0.75
N GLU A 174 -15.79 -13.20 0.24
CA GLU A 174 -14.40 -12.74 0.06
C GLU A 174 -13.68 -13.58 -1.00
N LEU A 175 -13.76 -14.91 -0.92
CA LEU A 175 -13.12 -15.80 -1.89
C LEU A 175 -13.64 -15.54 -3.30
N TRP A 176 -14.95 -15.42 -3.48
CA TRP A 176 -15.54 -15.09 -4.76
C TRP A 176 -15.03 -13.73 -5.29
N LEU A 177 -15.03 -12.68 -4.46
CA LEU A 177 -14.57 -11.36 -4.88
C LEU A 177 -13.09 -11.38 -5.28
N ARG A 178 -12.25 -12.11 -4.54
CA ARG A 178 -10.83 -12.30 -4.88
C ARG A 178 -10.64 -13.03 -6.19
N ASP A 179 -11.45 -14.04 -6.48
CA ASP A 179 -11.41 -14.79 -7.74
C ASP A 179 -11.81 -13.90 -8.93
N VAL A 180 -12.88 -13.13 -8.79
CA VAL A 180 -13.31 -12.15 -9.80
C VAL A 180 -12.21 -11.13 -10.08
N LEU A 181 -11.61 -10.57 -9.04
CA LEU A 181 -10.52 -9.61 -9.17
C LEU A 181 -9.29 -10.25 -9.81
N THR A 182 -8.86 -11.41 -9.34
CA THR A 182 -7.68 -12.11 -9.86
C THR A 182 -7.83 -12.45 -11.34
N THR A 183 -9.01 -12.90 -11.75
CA THR A 183 -9.32 -13.20 -13.15
C THR A 183 -9.30 -11.94 -14.02
N SER A 184 -9.77 -10.81 -13.47
CA SER A 184 -9.95 -9.57 -14.23
C SER A 184 -8.71 -8.69 -14.30
N VAL A 185 -7.91 -8.60 -13.21
CA VAL A 185 -6.76 -7.68 -13.11
C VAL A 185 -5.43 -8.40 -12.81
N GLY A 186 -5.47 -9.70 -12.57
CA GLY A 186 -4.31 -10.56 -12.32
C GLY A 186 -3.88 -10.60 -10.85
N VAL A 187 -3.20 -11.70 -10.48
CA VAL A 187 -2.75 -12.02 -9.12
C VAL A 187 -1.93 -10.89 -8.49
N LEU A 188 -1.01 -10.32 -9.24
CA LEU A 188 -0.11 -9.29 -8.70
C LEU A 188 -0.79 -7.96 -8.39
N ALA A 189 -1.91 -7.64 -9.06
CA ALA A 189 -2.70 -6.45 -8.77
C ALA A 189 -3.58 -6.65 -7.54
N THR A 190 -4.02 -7.89 -7.30
CA THR A 190 -4.90 -8.23 -6.17
C THR A 190 -4.15 -8.48 -4.85
N ALA A 191 -2.85 -8.77 -4.90
CA ALA A 191 -2.05 -9.12 -3.72
C ALA A 191 -2.05 -8.04 -2.62
N ASP A 192 -2.10 -6.78 -3.01
CA ASP A 192 -2.08 -5.64 -2.06
C ASP A 192 -3.49 -5.17 -1.67
N ILE A 193 -4.55 -5.69 -2.31
CA ILE A 193 -5.95 -5.32 -2.01
C ILE A 193 -6.39 -6.03 -0.73
N ARG A 194 -6.95 -5.26 0.20
CA ARG A 194 -7.50 -5.78 1.45
C ARG A 194 -9.00 -5.78 1.40
N VAL A 195 -9.59 -6.95 1.57
CA VAL A 195 -11.03 -7.15 1.73
C VAL A 195 -11.30 -7.44 3.20
N GLY A 196 -12.31 -6.81 3.75
CA GLY A 196 -12.76 -7.04 5.12
C GLY A 196 -14.24 -6.70 5.23
N PHE A 197 -14.82 -6.99 6.39
CA PHE A 197 -16.24 -6.76 6.65
C PHE A 197 -16.40 -5.97 7.94
N GLU A 198 -17.32 -5.03 7.94
CA GLU A 198 -17.69 -4.24 9.11
C GLU A 198 -19.22 -4.29 9.27
N GLN A 199 -19.71 -4.51 10.49
CA GLN A 199 -21.13 -4.48 10.77
C GLN A 199 -21.55 -3.06 11.13
N ILE A 200 -22.54 -2.52 10.41
CA ILE A 200 -23.08 -1.18 10.60
C ILE A 200 -24.59 -1.29 10.72
N ASP A 201 -25.12 -0.90 11.87
CA ASP A 201 -26.56 -0.93 12.17
C ASP A 201 -27.22 -2.30 11.89
N GLY A 202 -26.47 -3.38 12.15
CA GLY A 202 -26.91 -4.77 11.91
C GLY A 202 -26.72 -5.27 10.48
N ALA A 203 -26.25 -4.45 9.54
CA ALA A 203 -25.93 -4.81 8.17
C ALA A 203 -24.43 -5.08 7.97
N ASP A 204 -24.08 -6.20 7.36
CA ASP A 204 -22.69 -6.52 7.00
C ASP A 204 -22.30 -5.78 5.73
N VAL A 205 -21.29 -4.90 5.82
CA VAL A 205 -20.74 -4.10 4.73
C VAL A 205 -19.36 -4.63 4.35
N CYS A 206 -19.12 -4.90 3.08
CA CYS A 206 -17.81 -5.28 2.59
C CYS A 206 -16.96 -4.01 2.34
N VAL A 207 -15.77 -3.98 2.92
CA VAL A 207 -14.81 -2.88 2.83
C VAL A 207 -13.61 -3.31 2.01
N VAL A 208 -13.48 -2.80 0.80
CA VAL A 208 -12.36 -3.11 -0.10
C VAL A 208 -11.40 -1.92 -0.11
N ARG A 209 -10.23 -2.09 0.52
CA ARG A 209 -9.18 -1.07 0.59
C ARG A 209 -8.13 -1.32 -0.49
N VAL A 210 -7.99 -0.38 -1.38
CA VAL A 210 -7.15 -0.48 -2.58
C VAL A 210 -6.00 0.51 -2.48
N PRO A 211 -4.75 0.06 -2.29
CA PRO A 211 -3.60 0.95 -2.34
C PRO A 211 -3.28 1.37 -3.78
N PRO A 212 -2.60 2.52 -3.97
CA PRO A 212 -2.12 2.92 -5.29
C PRO A 212 -1.08 1.93 -5.81
N SER A 213 -1.30 1.41 -7.02
CA SER A 213 -0.39 0.46 -7.66
C SER A 213 0.92 1.10 -8.09
N THR A 214 2.01 0.33 -8.06
CA THR A 214 3.33 0.73 -8.55
C THR A 214 3.51 0.51 -10.06
N ARG A 215 2.52 -0.08 -10.72
CA ARG A 215 2.49 -0.40 -12.16
C ARG A 215 1.05 -0.30 -12.69
N PRO A 216 0.85 -0.18 -14.02
CA PRO A 216 -0.48 -0.16 -14.62
C PRO A 216 -1.28 -1.42 -14.28
N VAL A 217 -2.51 -1.26 -13.84
CA VAL A 217 -3.50 -2.31 -13.62
C VAL A 217 -4.49 -2.26 -14.78
N ILE A 218 -4.37 -3.23 -15.68
CA ILE A 218 -5.20 -3.33 -16.88
C ILE A 218 -6.31 -4.32 -16.61
N VAL A 219 -7.55 -3.91 -16.90
CA VAL A 219 -8.76 -4.73 -16.70
C VAL A 219 -9.05 -5.55 -17.95
N SER A 220 -9.31 -6.84 -17.78
CA SER A 220 -9.85 -7.75 -18.80
C SER A 220 -11.20 -8.29 -18.34
N LEU A 221 -12.28 -7.94 -19.02
CA LEU A 221 -13.66 -8.32 -18.63
C LEU A 221 -14.16 -9.59 -19.30
N GLY A 222 -13.28 -10.52 -19.67
CA GLY A 222 -13.58 -11.80 -20.29
C GLY A 222 -12.85 -12.03 -21.61
N LYS A 223 -12.95 -13.27 -22.14
CA LYS A 223 -12.32 -13.66 -23.41
C LYS A 223 -12.85 -12.81 -24.57
N GLY A 224 -11.94 -12.25 -25.37
CA GLY A 224 -12.29 -11.44 -26.54
C GLY A 224 -12.76 -10.03 -26.23
N LYS A 225 -12.86 -9.61 -24.96
CA LYS A 225 -13.16 -8.23 -24.60
C LYS A 225 -11.89 -7.37 -24.57
N GLU A 226 -12.07 -6.11 -24.93
CA GLU A 226 -11.00 -5.12 -24.93
C GLU A 226 -10.38 -4.97 -23.53
N ARG A 227 -9.06 -4.85 -23.50
CA ARG A 227 -8.32 -4.54 -22.28
C ARG A 227 -8.24 -3.04 -22.10
N SER A 228 -8.67 -2.56 -20.97
CA SER A 228 -8.75 -1.11 -20.73
C SER A 228 -8.08 -0.72 -19.42
N LEU A 229 -7.52 0.47 -19.38
CA LEU A 229 -6.98 1.08 -18.18
C LEU A 229 -8.03 2.06 -17.62
N TYR A 230 -8.49 1.81 -16.40
CA TYR A 230 -9.46 2.66 -15.72
C TYR A 230 -8.76 3.53 -14.68
N VAL A 231 -9.22 4.78 -14.55
CA VAL A 231 -8.71 5.77 -13.59
C VAL A 231 -9.85 6.50 -12.89
N ARG A 232 -9.57 7.09 -11.72
CA ARG A 232 -10.50 8.03 -11.07
C ARG A 232 -10.32 9.43 -11.65
N SER A 233 -11.42 10.04 -11.99
CA SER A 233 -11.51 11.45 -12.41
C SER A 233 -12.60 12.11 -11.56
N GLY A 234 -12.20 12.74 -10.45
CA GLY A 234 -13.11 13.10 -9.38
C GLY A 234 -13.76 11.85 -8.79
N ASN A 235 -15.06 11.88 -8.58
CA ASN A 235 -15.87 10.75 -8.09
C ASN A 235 -16.29 9.74 -9.21
N SER A 236 -15.76 9.88 -10.43
CA SER A 236 -16.12 8.99 -11.55
C SER A 236 -14.99 8.03 -11.91
N THR A 237 -15.37 6.80 -12.29
CA THR A 237 -14.47 5.82 -12.91
C THR A 237 -14.52 5.97 -14.43
N ARG A 238 -13.37 6.22 -15.07
CA ARG A 238 -13.27 6.39 -16.52
C ARG A 238 -12.26 5.42 -17.13
N GLY A 239 -12.65 4.78 -18.23
CA GLY A 239 -11.75 4.04 -19.10
C GLY A 239 -10.99 5.01 -19.99
N LEU A 240 -9.69 4.80 -20.14
CA LEU A 240 -8.83 5.58 -21.03
C LEU A 240 -8.73 4.90 -22.38
N HIS A 241 -8.75 5.70 -23.45
CA HIS A 241 -8.37 5.24 -24.79
C HIS A 241 -6.88 4.91 -24.83
N VAL A 242 -6.43 4.16 -25.84
CA VAL A 242 -5.06 3.62 -25.89
C VAL A 242 -3.98 4.71 -25.80
N ASP A 243 -4.17 5.81 -26.52
CA ASP A 243 -3.27 6.97 -26.52
C ASP A 243 -3.22 7.68 -25.15
N GLU A 244 -4.38 7.87 -24.52
CA GLU A 244 -4.50 8.41 -23.18
C GLU A 244 -3.85 7.49 -22.14
N ALA A 245 -4.08 6.16 -22.25
CA ALA A 245 -3.52 5.17 -21.35
C ALA A 245 -1.99 5.13 -21.43
N LEU A 246 -1.41 5.23 -22.64
CA LEU A 246 0.04 5.33 -22.84
C LEU A 246 0.61 6.60 -22.20
N SER A 247 -0.01 7.74 -22.45
CA SER A 247 0.41 9.04 -21.90
C SER A 247 0.30 9.07 -20.38
N TYR A 248 -0.80 8.59 -19.83
CA TYR A 248 -1.02 8.47 -18.38
C TYR A 248 0.00 7.55 -17.73
N SER A 249 0.25 6.37 -18.32
CA SER A 249 1.21 5.39 -17.82
C SER A 249 2.63 5.96 -17.79
N ALA A 250 3.05 6.63 -18.86
CA ALA A 250 4.36 7.26 -18.94
C ALA A 250 4.54 8.35 -17.87
N LYS A 251 3.53 9.19 -17.65
CA LYS A 251 3.56 10.25 -16.63
C LYS A 251 3.59 9.67 -15.21
N ARG A 252 2.78 8.64 -14.93
CA ARG A 252 2.58 8.15 -13.56
C ARG A 252 3.66 7.21 -13.08
N TRP A 253 4.14 6.29 -13.93
CA TRP A 253 5.07 5.22 -13.51
C TRP A 253 6.50 5.41 -14.01
N ARG A 254 6.73 6.03 -15.17
CA ARG A 254 8.08 6.26 -15.72
C ARG A 254 8.91 7.21 -14.86
N SER A 255 8.30 8.26 -14.32
CA SER A 255 8.99 9.19 -13.40
C SER A 255 9.42 8.52 -12.07
N ARG A 256 8.78 7.44 -11.66
CA ARG A 256 9.16 6.65 -10.49
C ARG A 256 10.36 5.74 -10.76
N THR A 257 10.45 5.16 -11.95
CA THR A 257 11.58 4.27 -12.35
C THR A 257 12.88 5.06 -12.44
N LEU A 258 12.87 6.22 -13.08
CA LEU A 258 14.05 7.10 -13.16
C LEU A 258 14.47 7.64 -11.78
N ARG A 259 13.53 7.94 -10.89
CA ARG A 259 13.84 8.41 -9.53
C ARG A 259 14.36 7.30 -8.63
N ASN A 260 14.07 6.02 -8.92
CA ASN A 260 14.59 4.87 -8.18
C ASN A 260 15.92 4.36 -8.74
N SER A 261 16.27 4.65 -10.00
CA SER A 261 17.58 4.31 -10.58
C SER A 261 18.65 5.37 -10.28
N LEU A 262 18.24 6.58 -9.87
CA LEU A 262 19.14 7.65 -9.41
C LEU A 262 19.27 7.73 -7.88
N ARG A 263 18.65 6.81 -7.18
CA ARG A 263 18.72 6.61 -5.73
C ARG A 263 19.25 5.20 -5.40
#